data_9f82d82ab7db9552b3b0ab4d7debbf34
#
_entry.id   9f82d82ab7db9552b3b0ab4d7debbf34
#
_cell.length_a   1.000
_cell.length_b   1.000
_cell.length_c   1.000
_cell.angle_alpha   90.00
_cell.angle_beta   90.00
_cell.angle_gamma   90.00
#
_symmetry.space_group_name_H-M   'P 1'
#
loop_
_entity.id
_entity.type
_entity.pdbx_description
1 polymer ?
#
loop_
_entity_poly.entity_id
_entity_poly.type
_entity_poly.pdbx_seq_one_letter_code
_entity_poly.pdbx_strand_id
1 'polypeptide(L)'
;MTEWTEYALEDLLSYEQPTPYIVESTDYSDNYKTPVLTAGKSFIIGYTNETNGIYDKLPVIIFDDFTTSTQYVNFPFKVKSSAMKILTANTNLVLPKFIFYRMQIIEFDHSTHKRYWIQQYSKIKVKIPSLPEQEKIVAKIEELFSELDNGVETLKKTKQQLAVYRQAVLKEAFEGKFTTHFVCEKELEWASAEETKSLPTIPEEWQYIALSKLGDLGRGKSKHRPRNDPKLFEDGKYPFLQTSEVKAAKRYITEYSKMYGEVGLQQSKLWPKGTLCITIAANIAETAFLGIDACFPDSVVGFTPYEYILPEYVKHFIESQKLRLWAFAPATAQKNINLDTLENLIVPYCSLEEQNNVISEIEARMTICDNIEKTVDIALQQAEAMRQSILKKAFEGEL
;
A
#
# COMPACT_ATOMS: atom_id res chain seq x y z
N MET A 1 -31.82 19.94 30.23
CA MET A 1 -31.49 18.75 29.48
C MET A 1 -32.82 18.17 29.01
N THR A 2 -33.08 18.12 27.70
CA THR A 2 -34.26 17.47 27.11
C THR A 2 -34.18 15.99 27.43
N GLU A 3 -35.27 15.42 27.97
CA GLU A 3 -35.33 14.01 28.35
C GLU A 3 -35.31 13.14 27.08
N TRP A 4 -34.25 12.29 26.92
CA TRP A 4 -34.18 11.36 25.79
C TRP A 4 -35.08 10.16 26.05
N THR A 5 -35.91 9.85 25.07
CA THR A 5 -36.88 8.74 25.15
C THR A 5 -36.24 7.45 24.59
N GLU A 6 -36.47 6.33 25.27
CA GLU A 6 -35.91 5.02 24.88
C GLU A 6 -36.88 4.30 23.92
N TYR A 7 -36.34 3.80 22.80
CA TYR A 7 -37.07 3.00 21.80
C TYR A 7 -36.21 1.78 21.40
N ALA A 8 -36.86 0.68 21.02
CA ALA A 8 -36.16 -0.38 20.31
C ALA A 8 -35.89 0.04 18.87
N LEU A 9 -34.83 -0.49 18.27
CA LEU A 9 -34.49 -0.16 16.87
C LEU A 9 -35.64 -0.54 15.91
N GLU A 10 -36.40 -1.58 16.20
CA GLU A 10 -37.57 -1.99 15.40
C GLU A 10 -38.76 -1.00 15.45
N ASP A 11 -38.83 -0.16 16.47
CA ASP A 11 -39.80 0.91 16.55
C ASP A 11 -39.41 2.11 15.67
N LEU A 12 -38.11 2.27 15.46
CA LEU A 12 -37.51 3.38 14.72
C LEU A 12 -37.20 3.05 13.26
N LEU A 13 -37.01 1.77 12.93
CA LEU A 13 -36.56 1.28 11.64
C LEU A 13 -37.41 0.11 11.15
N SER A 14 -38.08 0.27 10.02
CA SER A 14 -38.65 -0.86 9.28
C SER A 14 -37.57 -1.47 8.36
N TYR A 15 -37.68 -2.78 8.10
CA TYR A 15 -36.76 -3.44 7.17
C TYR A 15 -37.46 -4.02 5.96
N GLU A 16 -36.80 -3.99 4.82
CA GLU A 16 -37.21 -4.66 3.59
C GLU A 16 -36.11 -5.67 3.17
N GLN A 17 -36.57 -6.84 2.67
CA GLN A 17 -35.65 -7.84 2.12
C GLN A 17 -35.15 -7.36 0.76
N PRO A 18 -33.84 -7.47 0.48
CA PRO A 18 -33.25 -6.93 -0.75
C PRO A 18 -33.48 -7.81 -1.98
N THR A 19 -34.20 -8.94 -1.85
CA THR A 19 -34.39 -9.94 -2.92
C THR A 19 -34.84 -9.35 -4.27
N PRO A 20 -35.81 -8.40 -4.33
CA PRO A 20 -36.24 -7.82 -5.61
C PRO A 20 -35.20 -6.96 -6.29
N TYR A 21 -34.15 -6.58 -5.58
CA TYR A 21 -33.12 -5.62 -6.01
C TYR A 21 -31.74 -6.28 -6.26
N ILE A 22 -31.69 -7.62 -6.20
CA ILE A 22 -30.45 -8.36 -6.46
C ILE A 22 -30.13 -8.29 -7.96
N VAL A 23 -28.85 -8.04 -8.30
CA VAL A 23 -28.40 -8.10 -9.70
C VAL A 23 -28.48 -9.53 -10.24
N GLU A 24 -28.83 -9.65 -11.50
CA GLU A 24 -28.90 -10.94 -12.23
C GLU A 24 -27.53 -11.29 -12.80
N SER A 25 -26.76 -10.28 -13.26
CA SER A 25 -25.43 -10.44 -13.84
C SER A 25 -24.34 -9.88 -12.92
N THR A 26 -23.16 -10.51 -12.95
CA THR A 26 -21.93 -10.01 -12.33
C THR A 26 -21.02 -9.28 -13.33
N ASP A 27 -21.52 -8.98 -14.53
CA ASP A 27 -20.80 -8.19 -15.52
C ASP A 27 -20.87 -6.70 -15.17
N TYR A 28 -19.90 -6.25 -14.36
CA TYR A 28 -19.82 -4.88 -13.90
C TYR A 28 -18.87 -4.07 -14.78
N SER A 29 -19.23 -2.79 -15.04
CA SER A 29 -18.40 -1.86 -15.80
C SER A 29 -18.53 -0.45 -15.24
N ASP A 30 -17.40 0.28 -15.17
CA ASP A 30 -17.37 1.70 -14.74
C ASP A 30 -18.16 2.62 -15.70
N ASN A 31 -18.51 2.15 -16.89
CA ASN A 31 -19.34 2.87 -17.85
C ASN A 31 -20.84 2.76 -17.55
N TYR A 32 -21.26 1.88 -16.64
CA TYR A 32 -22.65 1.73 -16.25
C TYR A 32 -23.03 2.73 -15.14
N LYS A 33 -24.34 2.99 -14.95
CA LYS A 33 -24.79 4.07 -14.07
C LYS A 33 -25.30 3.60 -12.70
N THR A 34 -25.86 2.39 -12.62
CA THR A 34 -26.49 1.90 -11.40
C THR A 34 -25.47 1.19 -10.51
N PRO A 35 -25.14 1.73 -9.33
CA PRO A 35 -24.19 1.08 -8.43
C PRO A 35 -24.79 -0.20 -7.84
N VAL A 36 -23.92 -1.20 -7.65
CA VAL A 36 -24.24 -2.48 -6.98
C VAL A 36 -23.57 -2.50 -5.62
N LEU A 37 -24.38 -2.60 -4.57
CA LEU A 37 -23.95 -2.45 -3.20
C LEU A 37 -23.74 -3.79 -2.49
N THR A 38 -22.80 -3.78 -1.55
CA THR A 38 -22.71 -4.73 -0.44
C THR A 38 -22.69 -3.95 0.87
N ALA A 39 -22.96 -4.59 1.98
CA ALA A 39 -22.84 -3.96 3.29
C ALA A 39 -21.40 -4.06 3.86
N GLY A 40 -20.48 -4.75 3.17
CA GLY A 40 -19.08 -4.93 3.58
C GLY A 40 -18.17 -3.71 3.34
N LYS A 41 -16.87 -3.89 3.59
CA LYS A 41 -15.85 -2.84 3.41
C LYS A 41 -15.81 -2.23 2.00
N SER A 42 -16.03 -3.05 0.97
CA SER A 42 -16.17 -2.59 -0.42
C SER A 42 -17.65 -2.28 -0.68
N PHE A 43 -18.10 -1.14 -0.22
CA PHE A 43 -19.51 -0.75 -0.27
C PHE A 43 -20.09 -0.79 -1.69
N ILE A 44 -19.47 -0.13 -2.69
CA ILE A 44 -19.79 -0.23 -4.11
C ILE A 44 -18.83 -1.24 -4.73
N ILE A 45 -19.35 -2.34 -5.29
CA ILE A 45 -18.52 -3.38 -5.90
C ILE A 45 -18.42 -3.27 -7.42
N GLY A 46 -19.18 -2.37 -8.01
CA GLY A 46 -19.23 -2.08 -9.44
C GLY A 46 -20.54 -1.45 -9.84
N TYR A 47 -20.71 -1.26 -11.14
CA TYR A 47 -21.93 -0.69 -11.69
C TYR A 47 -22.55 -1.65 -12.70
N THR A 48 -23.88 -1.65 -12.80
CA THR A 48 -24.66 -2.47 -13.74
C THR A 48 -25.48 -1.61 -14.70
N ASN A 49 -25.79 -2.16 -15.87
CA ASN A 49 -26.71 -1.59 -16.84
C ASN A 49 -28.16 -2.10 -16.70
N GLU A 50 -28.42 -2.95 -15.72
CA GLU A 50 -29.77 -3.42 -15.45
C GLU A 50 -30.69 -2.25 -15.07
N THR A 51 -31.88 -2.21 -15.68
CA THR A 51 -32.88 -1.15 -15.47
C THR A 51 -34.03 -1.55 -14.56
N ASN A 52 -34.20 -2.85 -14.31
CA ASN A 52 -35.24 -3.39 -13.45
C ASN A 52 -34.71 -3.66 -12.05
N GLY A 53 -35.59 -3.62 -11.04
CA GLY A 53 -35.22 -3.94 -9.66
C GLY A 53 -34.18 -2.98 -9.09
N ILE A 54 -34.27 -1.69 -9.39
CA ILE A 54 -33.48 -0.61 -8.80
C ILE A 54 -34.24 -0.12 -7.57
N TYR A 55 -33.55 -0.04 -6.43
CA TYR A 55 -34.11 0.56 -5.22
C TYR A 55 -33.98 2.08 -5.26
N ASP A 56 -35.08 2.82 -5.10
CA ASP A 56 -35.15 4.29 -5.22
C ASP A 56 -35.91 5.00 -4.08
N LYS A 57 -36.40 4.26 -3.08
CA LYS A 57 -37.11 4.82 -1.90
C LYS A 57 -36.07 5.33 -0.87
N LEU A 58 -35.50 6.46 -1.12
CA LEU A 58 -34.34 7.02 -0.40
C LEU A 58 -34.73 8.13 0.61
N PRO A 59 -33.94 8.39 1.64
CA PRO A 59 -32.70 7.67 2.03
C PRO A 59 -32.97 6.41 2.83
N VAL A 60 -32.00 5.47 2.82
CA VAL A 60 -32.07 4.22 3.60
C VAL A 60 -30.72 3.87 4.23
N ILE A 61 -30.73 2.90 5.15
CA ILE A 61 -29.53 2.31 5.72
C ILE A 61 -29.43 0.85 5.25
N ILE A 62 -28.34 0.49 4.62
CA ILE A 62 -28.01 -0.91 4.37
C ILE A 62 -27.37 -1.50 5.63
N PHE A 63 -27.87 -2.62 6.09
CA PHE A 63 -27.38 -3.33 7.26
C PHE A 63 -26.92 -4.74 6.87
N ASP A 64 -25.68 -5.08 7.18
CA ASP A 64 -25.16 -6.44 7.00
C ASP A 64 -25.63 -7.35 8.13
N ASP A 65 -26.37 -8.41 7.77
CA ASP A 65 -27.03 -9.30 8.74
C ASP A 65 -26.04 -10.23 9.47
N PHE A 66 -24.76 -10.23 9.11
CA PHE A 66 -23.71 -11.06 9.72
C PHE A 66 -22.63 -10.27 10.48
N THR A 67 -22.30 -9.09 9.99
CA THR A 67 -21.24 -8.23 10.58
C THR A 67 -21.81 -7.04 11.34
N THR A 68 -23.12 -6.79 11.24
CA THR A 68 -23.82 -5.60 11.74
C THR A 68 -23.31 -4.27 11.18
N SER A 69 -22.47 -4.32 10.15
CA SER A 69 -22.00 -3.12 9.45
C SER A 69 -23.18 -2.39 8.81
N THR A 70 -23.12 -1.06 8.83
CA THR A 70 -24.18 -0.21 8.27
C THR A 70 -23.61 0.80 7.29
N GLN A 71 -24.41 1.13 6.26
CA GLN A 71 -24.08 2.14 5.27
C GLN A 71 -25.31 3.04 5.01
N TYR A 72 -25.12 4.35 4.99
CA TYR A 72 -26.15 5.30 4.62
C TYR A 72 -26.20 5.49 3.10
N VAL A 73 -27.38 5.36 2.51
CA VAL A 73 -27.58 5.41 1.06
C VAL A 73 -28.63 6.45 0.70
N ASN A 74 -28.27 7.40 -0.14
CA ASN A 74 -29.13 8.48 -0.65
C ASN A 74 -29.17 8.54 -2.19
N PHE A 75 -28.80 7.46 -2.87
CA PHE A 75 -28.82 7.32 -4.32
C PHE A 75 -29.43 5.98 -4.74
N PRO A 76 -30.05 5.87 -5.94
CA PRO A 76 -30.62 4.62 -6.43
C PRO A 76 -29.55 3.53 -6.61
N PHE A 77 -29.89 2.27 -6.28
CA PHE A 77 -28.93 1.17 -6.29
C PHE A 77 -29.55 -0.18 -6.57
N LYS A 78 -28.72 -1.15 -6.88
CA LYS A 78 -29.00 -2.59 -6.79
C LYS A 78 -28.07 -3.24 -5.76
N VAL A 79 -28.33 -4.47 -5.40
CA VAL A 79 -27.53 -5.18 -4.38
C VAL A 79 -26.96 -6.49 -4.92
N LYS A 80 -25.84 -6.93 -4.34
CA LYS A 80 -25.21 -8.19 -4.74
C LYS A 80 -25.93 -9.44 -4.23
N SER A 81 -26.49 -9.39 -3.03
CA SER A 81 -27.01 -10.58 -2.37
C SER A 81 -28.06 -10.28 -1.31
N SER A 82 -28.73 -11.33 -0.81
CA SER A 82 -29.69 -11.25 0.28
C SER A 82 -29.08 -11.23 1.69
N ALA A 83 -27.76 -11.09 1.80
CA ALA A 83 -27.06 -11.08 3.09
C ALA A 83 -27.23 -9.76 3.88
N MET A 84 -28.05 -8.86 3.40
CA MET A 84 -28.30 -7.54 4.01
C MET A 84 -29.78 -7.28 4.23
N LYS A 85 -30.08 -6.22 4.96
CA LYS A 85 -31.40 -5.61 5.10
C LYS A 85 -31.34 -4.17 4.60
N ILE A 86 -32.43 -3.71 4.00
CA ILE A 86 -32.65 -2.31 3.67
C ILE A 86 -33.54 -1.73 4.79
N LEU A 87 -33.02 -0.78 5.54
CA LEU A 87 -33.69 -0.21 6.70
C LEU A 87 -34.19 1.20 6.38
N THR A 88 -35.47 1.43 6.60
CA THR A 88 -36.14 2.74 6.41
C THR A 88 -36.50 3.32 7.77
N ALA A 89 -36.09 4.56 8.05
CA ALA A 89 -36.38 5.24 9.29
C ALA A 89 -37.84 5.73 9.36
N ASN A 90 -38.47 5.58 10.54
CA ASN A 90 -39.70 6.25 10.86
C ASN A 90 -39.44 7.75 11.11
N THR A 91 -39.60 8.56 10.09
CA THR A 91 -39.27 9.99 10.13
C THR A 91 -40.13 10.83 11.07
N ASN A 92 -41.22 10.28 11.60
CA ASN A 92 -41.97 10.94 12.66
C ASN A 92 -41.28 10.87 14.03
N LEU A 93 -40.32 9.95 14.21
CA LEU A 93 -39.62 9.71 15.46
C LEU A 93 -38.13 9.99 15.34
N VAL A 94 -37.50 9.62 14.20
CA VAL A 94 -36.04 9.65 14.08
C VAL A 94 -35.57 10.08 12.69
N LEU A 95 -34.57 10.94 12.63
CA LEU A 95 -33.88 11.31 11.38
C LEU A 95 -33.03 10.15 10.86
N PRO A 96 -33.07 9.84 9.55
CA PRO A 96 -32.29 8.73 8.97
C PRO A 96 -30.78 8.81 9.27
N LYS A 97 -30.17 10.00 9.19
CA LYS A 97 -28.75 10.21 9.53
C LYS A 97 -28.46 10.07 11.01
N PHE A 98 -29.38 10.53 11.88
CA PHE A 98 -29.22 10.42 13.33
C PHE A 98 -29.13 8.94 13.74
N ILE A 99 -30.10 8.13 13.31
CA ILE A 99 -30.11 6.71 13.65
C ILE A 99 -28.95 5.95 12.99
N PHE A 100 -28.55 6.33 11.76
CA PHE A 100 -27.37 5.78 11.12
C PHE A 100 -26.11 6.01 11.98
N TYR A 101 -25.85 7.24 12.42
CA TYR A 101 -24.70 7.54 13.28
C TYR A 101 -24.80 6.86 14.64
N ARG A 102 -25.99 6.76 15.22
CA ARG A 102 -26.21 6.04 16.47
C ARG A 102 -25.87 4.55 16.35
N MET A 103 -26.21 3.93 15.23
CA MET A 103 -25.89 2.53 14.95
C MET A 103 -24.39 2.26 14.83
N GLN A 104 -23.57 3.24 14.42
CA GLN A 104 -22.11 3.10 14.28
C GLN A 104 -21.37 2.88 15.62
N ILE A 105 -22.00 3.18 16.75
CA ILE A 105 -21.40 3.05 18.08
C ILE A 105 -22.08 1.99 18.94
N ILE A 106 -22.98 1.21 18.37
CA ILE A 106 -23.60 0.07 19.09
C ILE A 106 -22.59 -1.07 19.14
N GLU A 107 -22.14 -1.41 20.33
CA GLU A 107 -21.34 -2.60 20.58
C GLU A 107 -22.24 -3.84 20.48
N PHE A 108 -21.84 -4.82 19.68
CA PHE A 108 -22.61 -6.03 19.46
C PHE A 108 -21.70 -7.28 19.49
N ASP A 109 -22.16 -8.34 20.15
CA ASP A 109 -21.45 -9.62 20.21
C ASP A 109 -21.77 -10.49 18.98
N HIS A 110 -20.75 -10.81 18.19
CA HIS A 110 -20.82 -11.59 16.97
C HIS A 110 -20.53 -13.10 17.18
N SER A 111 -20.62 -13.60 18.38
CA SER A 111 -20.21 -14.98 18.74
C SER A 111 -21.02 -16.09 18.05
N THR A 112 -22.22 -15.81 17.54
CA THR A 112 -23.15 -16.86 17.06
C THR A 112 -23.15 -17.10 15.57
N HIS A 113 -22.49 -16.28 14.74
CA HIS A 113 -22.45 -16.37 13.26
C HIS A 113 -23.81 -16.57 12.57
N LYS A 114 -24.90 -15.97 13.14
CA LYS A 114 -26.25 -16.03 12.62
C LYS A 114 -26.65 -14.70 11.97
N ARG A 115 -27.83 -14.65 11.40
CA ARG A 115 -28.48 -13.40 10.97
C ARG A 115 -28.98 -12.65 12.19
N TYR A 116 -28.48 -11.44 12.41
CA TYR A 116 -28.68 -10.73 13.67
C TYR A 116 -29.87 -9.80 13.72
N TRP A 117 -30.30 -9.21 12.59
CA TRP A 117 -31.31 -8.16 12.60
C TRP A 117 -32.59 -8.56 13.34
N ILE A 118 -33.29 -9.59 12.86
CA ILE A 118 -34.64 -9.94 13.33
C ILE A 118 -34.65 -10.45 14.78
N GLN A 119 -33.63 -11.24 15.17
CA GLN A 119 -33.67 -11.94 16.45
C GLN A 119 -33.04 -11.14 17.60
N GLN A 120 -32.11 -10.28 17.31
CA GLN A 120 -31.27 -9.64 18.34
C GLN A 120 -31.10 -8.13 18.11
N TYR A 121 -30.56 -7.72 16.96
CA TYR A 121 -30.11 -6.34 16.76
C TYR A 121 -31.28 -5.35 16.75
N SER A 122 -32.41 -5.69 16.14
CA SER A 122 -33.61 -4.84 16.13
C SER A 122 -34.22 -4.60 17.52
N LYS A 123 -33.93 -5.45 18.50
CA LYS A 123 -34.40 -5.35 19.89
C LYS A 123 -33.57 -4.45 20.78
N ILE A 124 -32.38 -4.01 20.27
CA ILE A 124 -31.51 -3.12 21.02
C ILE A 124 -32.23 -1.80 21.27
N LYS A 125 -32.22 -1.36 22.53
CA LYS A 125 -32.81 -0.11 22.93
C LYS A 125 -31.80 1.05 22.79
N VAL A 126 -32.28 2.13 22.22
CA VAL A 126 -31.50 3.37 22.04
C VAL A 126 -32.32 4.55 22.56
N LYS A 127 -31.64 5.52 23.16
CA LYS A 127 -32.27 6.77 23.58
C LYS A 127 -32.16 7.77 22.45
N ILE A 128 -33.23 8.48 22.15
CA ILE A 128 -33.31 9.53 21.14
C ILE A 128 -33.94 10.81 21.71
N PRO A 129 -33.43 12.01 21.36
CA PRO A 129 -34.04 13.28 21.72
C PRO A 129 -35.15 13.66 20.73
N SER A 130 -35.72 14.86 20.92
CA SER A 130 -36.64 15.47 19.96
C SER A 130 -36.01 15.68 18.58
N LEU A 131 -36.84 15.69 17.51
CA LEU A 131 -36.34 15.91 16.15
C LEU A 131 -35.49 17.16 15.97
N PRO A 132 -35.83 18.34 16.55
CA PRO A 132 -34.94 19.51 16.45
C PRO A 132 -33.58 19.34 17.13
N GLU A 133 -33.48 18.53 18.16
CA GLU A 133 -32.21 18.20 18.81
C GLU A 133 -31.41 17.21 17.99
N GLN A 134 -32.07 16.23 17.36
CA GLN A 134 -31.43 15.31 16.41
C GLN A 134 -30.80 16.09 15.24
N GLU A 135 -31.47 17.11 14.69
CA GLU A 135 -30.93 17.97 13.61
C GLU A 135 -29.64 18.65 14.04
N LYS A 136 -29.61 19.23 15.26
CA LYS A 136 -28.40 19.88 15.79
C LYS A 136 -27.24 18.91 15.95
N ILE A 137 -27.52 17.73 16.53
CA ILE A 137 -26.51 16.68 16.73
C ILE A 137 -25.95 16.22 15.38
N VAL A 138 -26.82 15.93 14.41
CA VAL A 138 -26.40 15.51 13.05
C VAL A 138 -25.55 16.61 12.39
N ALA A 139 -25.99 17.87 12.44
CA ALA A 139 -25.25 18.99 11.87
C ALA A 139 -23.86 19.11 12.48
N LYS A 140 -23.75 18.96 13.82
CA LYS A 140 -22.43 19.02 14.49
C LYS A 140 -21.52 17.85 14.17
N ILE A 141 -22.07 16.63 14.09
CA ILE A 141 -21.31 15.46 13.65
C ILE A 141 -20.77 15.67 12.22
N GLU A 142 -21.63 16.14 11.29
CA GLU A 142 -21.24 16.36 9.90
C GLU A 142 -20.22 17.47 9.73
N GLU A 143 -20.31 18.55 10.51
CA GLU A 143 -19.29 19.61 10.57
C GLU A 143 -17.93 19.03 10.97
N LEU A 144 -17.87 18.32 12.10
CA LEU A 144 -16.62 17.73 12.62
C LEU A 144 -16.06 16.64 11.70
N PHE A 145 -16.93 15.83 11.07
CA PHE A 145 -16.51 14.83 10.11
C PHE A 145 -15.95 15.47 8.83
N SER A 146 -16.54 16.56 8.35
CA SER A 146 -16.01 17.29 7.19
C SER A 146 -14.61 17.83 7.45
N GLU A 147 -14.37 18.42 8.64
CA GLU A 147 -13.04 18.87 9.04
C GLU A 147 -12.04 17.71 9.12
N LEU A 148 -12.46 16.58 9.72
CA LEU A 148 -11.63 15.39 9.85
C LEU A 148 -11.30 14.77 8.49
N ASP A 149 -12.28 14.68 7.57
CA ASP A 149 -12.08 14.15 6.23
C ASP A 149 -11.13 15.00 5.39
N ASN A 150 -11.21 16.33 5.50
CA ASN A 150 -10.26 17.25 4.88
C ASN A 150 -8.83 17.04 5.40
N GLY A 151 -8.70 16.82 6.72
CA GLY A 151 -7.42 16.46 7.35
C GLY A 151 -6.85 15.14 6.84
N VAL A 152 -7.70 14.11 6.78
CA VAL A 152 -7.33 12.77 6.26
C VAL A 152 -6.91 12.84 4.79
N GLU A 153 -7.62 13.59 3.96
CA GLU A 153 -7.25 13.79 2.54
C GLU A 153 -5.88 14.47 2.41
N THR A 154 -5.64 15.51 3.21
CA THR A 154 -4.36 16.21 3.26
C THR A 154 -3.21 15.27 3.66
N LEU A 155 -3.40 14.44 4.68
CA LEU A 155 -2.43 13.44 5.11
C LEU A 155 -2.12 12.41 4.01
N LYS A 156 -3.14 11.90 3.32
CA LYS A 156 -2.97 10.97 2.19
C LYS A 156 -2.20 11.63 1.04
N LYS A 157 -2.51 12.88 0.72
CA LYS A 157 -1.79 13.67 -0.29
C LYS A 157 -0.32 13.87 0.09
N THR A 158 -0.05 14.19 1.35
CA THR A 158 1.32 14.31 1.88
C THR A 158 2.10 13.01 1.68
N LYS A 159 1.50 11.85 1.97
CA LYS A 159 2.14 10.54 1.73
C LYS A 159 2.48 10.31 0.26
N GLN A 160 1.59 10.69 -0.66
CA GLN A 160 1.89 10.63 -2.10
C GLN A 160 3.02 11.58 -2.50
N GLN A 161 3.06 12.79 -1.96
CA GLN A 161 4.11 13.77 -2.22
C GLN A 161 5.48 13.31 -1.70
N LEU A 162 5.53 12.60 -0.56
CA LEU A 162 6.77 12.01 -0.04
C LEU A 162 7.35 10.99 -1.02
N ALA A 163 6.53 10.15 -1.67
CA ALA A 163 7.02 9.20 -2.67
C ALA A 163 7.66 9.91 -3.88
N VAL A 164 7.04 11.01 -4.34
CA VAL A 164 7.59 11.85 -5.42
C VAL A 164 8.90 12.53 -4.98
N TYR A 165 8.92 13.08 -3.76
CA TYR A 165 10.10 13.74 -3.22
C TYR A 165 11.29 12.79 -3.08
N ARG A 166 11.09 11.55 -2.62
CA ARG A 166 12.15 10.52 -2.55
C ARG A 166 12.79 10.29 -3.93
N GLN A 167 12.00 10.21 -4.99
CA GLN A 167 12.51 10.02 -6.35
C GLN A 167 13.26 11.29 -6.84
N ALA A 168 12.77 12.47 -6.50
CA ALA A 168 13.45 13.72 -6.83
C ALA A 168 14.80 13.84 -6.12
N VAL A 169 14.90 13.49 -4.84
CA VAL A 169 16.16 13.45 -4.08
C VAL A 169 17.19 12.54 -4.76
N LEU A 170 16.79 11.30 -5.10
CA LEU A 170 17.68 10.37 -5.79
C LEU A 170 18.13 10.91 -7.15
N LYS A 171 17.21 11.46 -7.94
CA LYS A 171 17.51 12.06 -9.23
C LYS A 171 18.53 13.21 -9.09
N GLU A 172 18.27 14.15 -8.18
CA GLU A 172 19.13 15.31 -7.94
C GLU A 172 20.52 14.93 -7.44
N ALA A 173 20.60 13.89 -6.61
CA ALA A 173 21.86 13.34 -6.12
C ALA A 173 22.77 12.87 -7.27
N PHE A 174 22.20 12.10 -8.22
CA PHE A 174 22.93 11.55 -9.35
C PHE A 174 23.07 12.52 -10.55
N GLU A 175 22.45 13.69 -10.48
CA GLU A 175 22.74 14.85 -11.34
C GLU A 175 23.81 15.76 -10.73
N GLY A 176 24.40 15.39 -9.58
CA GLY A 176 25.48 16.12 -8.92
C GLY A 176 25.03 17.40 -8.20
N LYS A 177 23.73 17.56 -7.87
CA LYS A 177 23.25 18.78 -7.17
C LYS A 177 23.67 18.84 -5.69
N PHE A 178 24.24 17.75 -5.17
CA PHE A 178 24.73 17.66 -3.79
C PHE A 178 26.26 17.58 -3.75
N THR A 179 26.92 17.89 -4.86
CA THR A 179 28.38 17.81 -5.01
C THR A 179 29.10 18.92 -4.24
N THR A 180 30.29 18.58 -3.75
CA THR A 180 31.26 19.49 -3.12
C THR A 180 32.46 19.76 -4.01
N HIS A 181 32.41 19.32 -5.29
CA HIS A 181 33.45 19.56 -6.33
C HIS A 181 34.80 18.90 -6.04
N PHE A 182 34.82 17.66 -5.57
CA PHE A 182 36.03 16.87 -5.46
C PHE A 182 36.41 16.22 -6.80
N VAL A 183 37.63 16.46 -7.26
CA VAL A 183 38.14 15.92 -8.51
C VAL A 183 38.36 14.41 -8.41
N CYS A 184 37.99 13.67 -9.44
CA CYS A 184 38.27 12.25 -9.56
C CYS A 184 39.63 12.06 -10.27
N GLU A 185 40.63 11.58 -9.52
CA GLU A 185 42.00 11.36 -10.06
C GLU A 185 42.17 9.98 -10.71
N LYS A 186 41.17 9.09 -10.65
CA LYS A 186 41.29 7.71 -11.13
C LYS A 186 41.00 7.61 -12.62
N GLU A 187 41.92 7.03 -13.38
CA GLU A 187 41.66 6.64 -14.77
C GLU A 187 40.94 5.31 -14.83
N LEU A 188 39.74 5.32 -15.40
CA LEU A 188 38.87 4.15 -15.63
C LEU A 188 38.44 4.12 -17.10
N GLU A 189 37.81 3.03 -17.52
CA GLU A 189 37.24 2.92 -18.85
C GLU A 189 35.86 3.61 -18.88
N TRP A 190 35.86 4.90 -19.26
CA TRP A 190 34.66 5.74 -19.28
C TRP A 190 33.70 5.38 -20.40
N ALA A 191 32.42 5.68 -20.20
CA ALA A 191 31.40 5.53 -21.23
C ALA A 191 31.67 6.52 -22.39
N SER A 192 31.40 6.09 -23.60
CA SER A 192 31.60 6.90 -24.82
C SER A 192 30.57 8.04 -24.90
N ALA A 193 30.88 9.05 -25.72
CA ALA A 193 29.98 10.18 -25.99
C ALA A 193 28.62 9.73 -26.58
N GLU A 194 28.60 8.62 -27.31
CA GLU A 194 27.37 8.06 -27.89
C GLU A 194 26.47 7.43 -26.82
N GLU A 195 27.04 6.69 -25.88
CA GLU A 195 26.32 6.06 -24.74
C GLU A 195 25.75 7.11 -23.78
N THR A 196 26.40 8.24 -23.64
CA THR A 196 26.02 9.31 -22.69
C THR A 196 25.09 10.37 -23.28
N LYS A 197 24.91 10.41 -24.60
CA LYS A 197 24.17 11.44 -25.34
C LYS A 197 22.75 11.74 -24.82
N SER A 198 22.08 10.72 -24.30
CA SER A 198 20.70 10.84 -23.78
C SER A 198 20.63 10.92 -22.26
N LEU A 199 21.76 10.98 -21.57
CA LEU A 199 21.83 11.04 -20.12
C LEU A 199 21.80 12.50 -19.62
N PRO A 200 21.42 12.73 -18.35
CA PRO A 200 21.48 14.06 -17.74
C PRO A 200 22.88 14.65 -17.78
N THR A 201 22.98 15.98 -17.72
CA THR A 201 24.27 16.65 -17.51
C THR A 201 24.71 16.43 -16.06
N ILE A 202 25.99 16.08 -15.87
CA ILE A 202 26.63 15.91 -14.56
C ILE A 202 27.74 16.96 -14.40
N PRO A 203 28.29 17.20 -13.19
CA PRO A 203 29.42 18.06 -12.96
C PRO A 203 30.66 17.69 -13.83
N GLU A 204 31.51 18.65 -14.13
CA GLU A 204 32.70 18.43 -14.99
C GLU A 204 33.70 17.43 -14.35
N GLU A 205 33.72 17.36 -13.02
CA GLU A 205 34.56 16.46 -12.25
C GLU A 205 34.05 15.01 -12.22
N TRP A 206 32.81 14.78 -12.66
CA TRP A 206 32.22 13.47 -12.71
C TRP A 206 32.34 12.87 -14.12
N GLN A 207 32.35 11.55 -14.20
CA GLN A 207 32.38 10.80 -15.44
C GLN A 207 31.30 9.73 -15.48
N TYR A 208 30.90 9.35 -16.66
CA TYR A 208 29.96 8.23 -16.84
C TYR A 208 30.69 6.92 -17.06
N ILE A 209 30.26 5.83 -16.41
CA ILE A 209 30.89 4.51 -16.49
C ILE A 209 29.81 3.40 -16.46
N ALA A 210 30.03 2.29 -17.15
CA ALA A 210 29.15 1.14 -17.08
C ALA A 210 29.24 0.45 -15.73
N LEU A 211 28.09 -0.03 -15.19
CA LEU A 211 28.04 -0.70 -13.89
C LEU A 211 28.94 -1.93 -13.82
N SER A 212 29.13 -2.66 -14.92
CA SER A 212 30.05 -3.79 -15.05
C SER A 212 31.53 -3.43 -14.83
N LYS A 213 31.90 -2.13 -14.90
CA LYS A 213 33.24 -1.66 -14.61
C LYS A 213 33.41 -1.24 -13.15
N LEU A 214 32.35 -1.23 -12.36
CA LEU A 214 32.38 -0.83 -10.95
C LEU A 214 32.38 -2.02 -9.98
N GLY A 215 32.15 -3.24 -10.48
CA GLY A 215 32.13 -4.43 -9.64
C GLY A 215 31.71 -5.69 -10.41
N ASP A 216 31.82 -6.80 -9.75
CA ASP A 216 31.40 -8.09 -10.30
C ASP A 216 29.89 -8.27 -10.17
N LEU A 217 29.21 -8.46 -11.31
CA LEU A 217 27.81 -8.82 -11.36
C LEU A 217 27.63 -10.31 -11.66
N GLY A 218 26.64 -10.93 -11.02
CA GLY A 218 26.32 -12.30 -11.31
C GLY A 218 24.91 -12.68 -10.93
N ARG A 219 24.23 -13.45 -11.78
CA ARG A 219 22.91 -13.98 -11.44
C ARG A 219 23.03 -15.08 -10.39
N GLY A 220 22.07 -15.11 -9.48
CA GLY A 220 21.82 -16.26 -8.65
C GLY A 220 21.53 -17.52 -9.46
N LYS A 221 21.56 -18.67 -8.83
CA LYS A 221 21.36 -19.97 -9.49
C LYS A 221 20.34 -20.81 -8.74
N SER A 222 19.38 -21.38 -9.49
CA SER A 222 18.42 -22.36 -9.02
C SER A 222 18.03 -23.23 -10.21
N LYS A 223 18.90 -24.20 -10.54
CA LYS A 223 18.81 -25.00 -11.79
C LYS A 223 17.83 -26.15 -11.68
N HIS A 224 17.69 -26.75 -10.49
CA HIS A 224 16.82 -27.92 -10.27
C HIS A 224 15.35 -27.63 -10.54
N ARG A 225 14.64 -28.64 -11.07
CA ARG A 225 13.19 -28.59 -11.28
C ARG A 225 12.54 -29.86 -10.75
N PRO A 226 11.41 -29.75 -10.01
CA PRO A 226 10.74 -28.52 -9.62
C PRO A 226 11.53 -27.74 -8.55
N ARG A 227 11.40 -26.41 -8.54
CA ARG A 227 12.13 -25.52 -7.61
C ARG A 227 11.78 -25.73 -6.12
N ASN A 228 10.68 -26.40 -5.86
CA ASN A 228 10.19 -26.73 -4.49
C ASN A 228 10.41 -28.21 -4.13
N ASP A 229 11.28 -28.93 -4.81
CA ASP A 229 11.60 -30.32 -4.49
C ASP A 229 12.13 -30.38 -3.03
N PRO A 230 11.51 -31.19 -2.14
CA PRO A 230 11.91 -31.29 -0.75
C PRO A 230 13.39 -31.65 -0.55
N LYS A 231 13.99 -32.44 -1.45
CA LYS A 231 15.39 -32.83 -1.41
C LYS A 231 16.37 -31.67 -1.41
N LEU A 232 15.98 -30.53 -1.95
CA LEU A 232 16.82 -29.31 -1.96
C LEU A 232 16.96 -28.69 -0.58
N PHE A 233 16.02 -28.98 0.31
CA PHE A 233 15.85 -28.33 1.62
C PHE A 233 16.09 -29.29 2.79
N GLU A 234 16.38 -30.57 2.53
CA GLU A 234 16.74 -31.55 3.57
C GLU A 234 17.99 -31.09 4.31
N ASP A 235 17.97 -31.20 5.65
CA ASP A 235 19.04 -30.76 6.55
C ASP A 235 19.52 -29.31 6.29
N GLY A 236 18.55 -28.40 6.07
CA GLY A 236 18.79 -27.02 5.68
C GLY A 236 19.88 -26.32 6.51
N LYS A 237 20.92 -25.84 5.83
CA LYS A 237 22.08 -25.14 6.42
C LYS A 237 22.34 -23.78 5.78
N TYR A 238 21.95 -23.60 4.51
CA TYR A 238 22.30 -22.43 3.71
C TYR A 238 21.06 -21.61 3.44
N PRO A 239 20.93 -20.37 3.96
CA PRO A 239 19.80 -19.49 3.68
C PRO A 239 19.55 -19.36 2.18
N PHE A 240 18.29 -19.51 1.77
CA PHE A 240 17.84 -19.33 0.38
C PHE A 240 16.81 -18.20 0.31
N LEU A 241 17.23 -17.10 -0.28
CA LEU A 241 16.43 -15.88 -0.40
C LEU A 241 15.69 -15.85 -1.72
N GLN A 242 14.57 -15.14 -1.76
CA GLN A 242 13.79 -14.86 -2.95
C GLN A 242 13.65 -13.33 -3.13
N THR A 243 12.99 -12.89 -4.19
CA THR A 243 12.75 -11.46 -4.45
C THR A 243 11.89 -10.79 -3.38
N SER A 244 11.09 -11.55 -2.64
CA SER A 244 10.27 -11.08 -1.51
C SER A 244 11.11 -10.61 -0.33
N GLU A 245 12.14 -11.39 0.03
CA GLU A 245 13.04 -11.05 1.12
C GLU A 245 13.90 -9.83 0.78
N VAL A 246 14.34 -9.70 -0.48
CA VAL A 246 15.05 -8.49 -0.94
C VAL A 246 14.16 -7.26 -0.81
N LYS A 247 12.91 -7.35 -1.26
CA LYS A 247 11.94 -6.24 -1.19
C LYS A 247 11.55 -5.88 0.25
N ALA A 248 11.43 -6.87 1.13
CA ALA A 248 11.01 -6.65 2.50
C ALA A 248 12.13 -6.04 3.37
N ALA A 249 13.39 -6.23 2.98
CA ALA A 249 14.54 -5.73 3.72
C ALA A 249 14.68 -4.21 3.58
N LYS A 250 14.89 -3.51 4.69
CA LYS A 250 15.17 -2.06 4.67
C LYS A 250 16.58 -1.75 4.15
N ARG A 251 17.58 -2.44 4.67
CA ARG A 251 19.00 -2.29 4.26
C ARG A 251 19.69 -3.64 4.16
N TYR A 252 19.58 -4.49 5.19
CA TYR A 252 20.22 -5.80 5.25
C TYR A 252 19.19 -6.93 5.32
N ILE A 253 19.40 -7.96 4.51
CA ILE A 253 18.60 -9.18 4.53
C ILE A 253 19.17 -10.09 5.64
N THR A 254 18.44 -10.24 6.73
CA THR A 254 18.78 -11.09 7.86
C THR A 254 17.73 -12.17 8.10
N GLU A 255 16.53 -11.99 7.52
CA GLU A 255 15.42 -12.93 7.64
C GLU A 255 15.26 -13.72 6.35
N TYR A 256 14.91 -14.98 6.49
CA TYR A 256 14.68 -15.89 5.36
C TYR A 256 13.65 -16.94 5.74
N SER A 257 12.91 -17.39 4.72
CA SER A 257 11.84 -18.39 4.90
C SER A 257 12.29 -19.80 4.58
N LYS A 258 13.41 -19.98 3.87
CA LYS A 258 13.90 -21.28 3.38
C LYS A 258 15.40 -21.42 3.56
N MET A 259 15.84 -22.69 3.73
CA MET A 259 17.26 -23.04 3.78
C MET A 259 17.52 -24.22 2.84
N TYR A 260 18.55 -24.11 2.01
CA TYR A 260 19.05 -25.23 1.24
C TYR A 260 19.88 -26.18 2.10
N GLY A 261 19.75 -27.49 1.84
CA GLY A 261 20.72 -28.48 2.25
C GLY A 261 21.89 -28.58 1.27
N GLU A 262 22.72 -29.61 1.40
CA GLU A 262 23.89 -29.83 0.51
C GLU A 262 23.47 -29.98 -0.96
N VAL A 263 22.38 -30.73 -1.23
CA VAL A 263 21.83 -30.90 -2.60
C VAL A 263 21.38 -29.57 -3.19
N GLY A 264 20.77 -28.73 -2.38
CA GLY A 264 20.36 -27.37 -2.78
C GLY A 264 21.55 -26.50 -3.13
N LEU A 265 22.61 -26.52 -2.32
CA LEU A 265 23.82 -25.74 -2.56
C LEU A 265 24.55 -26.19 -3.86
N GLN A 266 24.66 -27.47 -4.13
CA GLN A 266 25.34 -28.00 -5.34
C GLN A 266 24.78 -27.44 -6.65
N GLN A 267 23.49 -27.11 -6.70
CA GLN A 267 22.83 -26.55 -7.88
C GLN A 267 22.69 -25.00 -7.83
N SER A 268 23.20 -24.36 -6.76
CA SER A 268 23.09 -22.92 -6.50
C SER A 268 24.50 -22.26 -6.47
N LYS A 269 24.60 -21.09 -5.89
CA LYS A 269 25.83 -20.37 -5.55
C LYS A 269 25.62 -19.71 -4.19
N LEU A 270 26.55 -19.93 -3.26
CA LEU A 270 26.60 -19.19 -2.01
C LEU A 270 27.27 -17.83 -2.25
N TRP A 271 26.59 -16.77 -1.87
CA TRP A 271 27.11 -15.41 -1.95
C TRP A 271 27.49 -14.91 -0.56
N PRO A 272 28.58 -14.17 -0.42
CA PRO A 272 29.03 -13.70 0.89
C PRO A 272 28.16 -12.57 1.43
N LYS A 273 28.13 -12.43 2.73
CA LYS A 273 27.62 -11.25 3.42
C LYS A 273 28.22 -9.97 2.83
N GLY A 274 27.43 -8.91 2.72
CA GLY A 274 27.80 -7.63 2.12
C GLY A 274 27.52 -7.54 0.61
N THR A 275 27.20 -8.66 -0.08
CA THR A 275 26.77 -8.62 -1.49
C THR A 275 25.51 -7.78 -1.62
N LEU A 276 25.48 -6.83 -2.56
CA LEU A 276 24.27 -6.09 -2.93
C LEU A 276 23.41 -6.98 -3.83
N CYS A 277 22.21 -7.35 -3.34
CA CYS A 277 21.20 -8.06 -4.12
C CYS A 277 20.35 -7.05 -4.89
N ILE A 278 20.13 -7.32 -6.20
CA ILE A 278 19.31 -6.51 -7.11
C ILE A 278 18.31 -7.44 -7.77
N THR A 279 17.01 -7.18 -7.59
CA THR A 279 15.97 -8.01 -8.22
C THR A 279 15.79 -7.61 -9.69
N ILE A 280 15.70 -8.62 -10.57
CA ILE A 280 15.54 -8.43 -12.02
C ILE A 280 14.21 -9.00 -12.55
N ALA A 281 13.42 -9.62 -11.68
CA ALA A 281 12.13 -10.21 -12.02
C ALA A 281 11.11 -9.97 -10.90
N ALA A 282 9.83 -9.93 -11.22
CA ALA A 282 8.68 -9.69 -10.35
C ALA A 282 8.68 -8.28 -9.73
N ASN A 283 9.68 -7.97 -8.90
CA ASN A 283 9.88 -6.65 -8.26
C ASN A 283 11.20 -6.08 -8.77
N ILE A 284 11.24 -5.52 -9.99
CA ILE A 284 12.45 -5.02 -10.63
C ILE A 284 13.08 -3.87 -9.84
N ALA A 285 14.42 -3.90 -9.71
CA ALA A 285 15.25 -2.88 -9.06
C ALA A 285 14.95 -2.66 -7.56
N GLU A 286 14.44 -3.69 -6.86
CA GLU A 286 14.56 -3.71 -5.40
C GLU A 286 15.98 -4.11 -5.01
N THR A 287 16.50 -3.48 -3.98
CA THR A 287 17.90 -3.63 -3.56
C THR A 287 18.01 -3.84 -2.06
N ALA A 288 18.90 -4.74 -1.64
CA ALA A 288 19.29 -4.89 -0.25
C ALA A 288 20.62 -5.62 -0.15
N PHE A 289 21.37 -5.40 0.92
CA PHE A 289 22.63 -6.11 1.20
C PHE A 289 22.37 -7.44 1.90
N LEU A 290 23.18 -8.44 1.59
CA LEU A 290 23.21 -9.66 2.41
C LEU A 290 23.73 -9.35 3.81
N GLY A 291 22.95 -9.60 4.84
CA GLY A 291 23.37 -9.55 6.23
C GLY A 291 24.03 -10.86 6.70
N ILE A 292 23.89 -11.92 5.92
CA ILE A 292 24.40 -13.28 6.11
C ILE A 292 24.84 -13.85 4.76
N ASP A 293 25.65 -14.91 4.77
CA ASP A 293 25.94 -15.67 3.55
C ASP A 293 24.66 -16.40 3.10
N ALA A 294 24.30 -16.27 1.82
CA ALA A 294 23.04 -16.80 1.33
C ALA A 294 23.09 -17.21 -0.15
N CYS A 295 22.17 -18.13 -0.50
CA CYS A 295 21.85 -18.47 -1.89
C CYS A 295 20.63 -17.69 -2.35
N PHE A 296 20.52 -17.42 -3.65
CA PHE A 296 19.32 -16.85 -4.26
C PHE A 296 19.15 -17.29 -5.73
N PRO A 297 17.91 -17.23 -6.26
CA PRO A 297 17.61 -17.71 -7.62
C PRO A 297 18.06 -16.74 -8.70
N ASP A 298 17.89 -17.16 -9.95
CA ASP A 298 18.20 -16.42 -11.16
C ASP A 298 17.37 -15.14 -11.39
N SER A 299 16.40 -14.87 -10.53
CA SER A 299 15.62 -13.61 -10.47
C SER A 299 16.29 -12.51 -9.63
N VAL A 300 17.43 -12.81 -9.00
CA VAL A 300 18.25 -11.87 -8.24
C VAL A 300 19.66 -11.86 -8.81
N VAL A 301 20.24 -10.68 -8.95
CA VAL A 301 21.65 -10.44 -9.29
C VAL A 301 22.37 -10.00 -8.03
N GLY A 302 23.53 -10.61 -7.76
CA GLY A 302 24.48 -10.15 -6.77
C GLY A 302 25.50 -9.21 -7.40
N PHE A 303 25.80 -8.11 -6.74
CA PHE A 303 26.85 -7.16 -7.11
C PHE A 303 27.87 -7.07 -5.98
N THR A 304 29.14 -7.27 -6.32
CA THR A 304 30.29 -7.11 -5.42
C THR A 304 31.13 -5.95 -5.92
N PRO A 305 31.19 -4.82 -5.20
CA PRO A 305 31.88 -3.62 -5.67
C PRO A 305 33.39 -3.80 -5.68
N TYR A 306 34.09 -3.07 -6.57
CA TYR A 306 35.51 -2.86 -6.49
C TYR A 306 35.88 -1.77 -5.47
N GLU A 307 37.14 -1.62 -5.13
CA GLU A 307 37.64 -0.74 -4.05
C GLU A 307 37.32 0.75 -4.25
N TYR A 308 37.05 1.18 -5.47
CA TYR A 308 36.85 2.59 -5.84
C TYR A 308 35.36 2.98 -5.94
N ILE A 309 34.42 2.10 -5.54
CA ILE A 309 32.99 2.39 -5.53
C ILE A 309 32.37 1.92 -4.22
N LEU A 310 31.60 2.78 -3.60
CA LEU A 310 30.83 2.42 -2.40
C LEU A 310 29.56 1.65 -2.78
N PRO A 311 29.31 0.51 -2.15
CA PRO A 311 28.13 -0.31 -2.47
C PRO A 311 26.81 0.43 -2.21
N GLU A 312 26.74 1.32 -1.21
CA GLU A 312 25.58 2.17 -0.94
C GLU A 312 25.32 3.17 -2.07
N TYR A 313 26.35 3.70 -2.70
CA TYR A 313 26.23 4.58 -3.87
C TYR A 313 25.54 3.86 -5.02
N VAL A 314 26.01 2.63 -5.33
CA VAL A 314 25.39 1.79 -6.36
C VAL A 314 23.95 1.43 -6.00
N LYS A 315 23.68 1.08 -4.74
CA LYS A 315 22.32 0.80 -4.25
C LYS A 315 21.38 1.97 -4.56
N HIS A 316 21.71 3.16 -4.11
CA HIS A 316 20.87 4.35 -4.33
C HIS A 316 20.76 4.72 -5.82
N PHE A 317 21.81 4.50 -6.60
CA PHE A 317 21.73 4.68 -8.04
C PHE A 317 20.72 3.72 -8.69
N ILE A 318 20.75 2.42 -8.38
CA ILE A 318 19.77 1.45 -8.89
C ILE A 318 18.35 1.86 -8.49
N GLU A 319 18.15 2.30 -7.26
CA GLU A 319 16.85 2.81 -6.77
C GLU A 319 16.37 4.04 -7.54
N SER A 320 17.29 4.93 -7.93
CA SER A 320 16.97 6.10 -8.77
C SER A 320 16.48 5.70 -10.16
N GLN A 321 16.98 4.59 -10.71
CA GLN A 321 16.65 4.07 -12.04
C GLN A 321 15.42 3.16 -12.06
N LYS A 322 14.79 2.89 -10.93
CA LYS A 322 13.71 1.90 -10.80
C LYS A 322 12.58 2.10 -11.81
N LEU A 323 12.08 3.32 -11.97
CA LEU A 323 11.01 3.62 -12.93
C LEU A 323 11.46 3.40 -14.38
N ARG A 324 12.70 3.77 -14.71
CA ARG A 324 13.29 3.58 -16.02
C ARG A 324 13.48 2.09 -16.33
N LEU A 325 14.05 1.33 -15.41
CA LEU A 325 14.24 -0.12 -15.57
C LEU A 325 12.89 -0.85 -15.69
N TRP A 326 11.87 -0.38 -14.98
CA TRP A 326 10.51 -0.92 -15.07
C TRP A 326 9.85 -0.63 -16.44
N ALA A 327 10.13 0.53 -17.02
CA ALA A 327 9.62 0.91 -18.34
C ALA A 327 10.30 0.15 -19.48
N PHE A 328 11.58 -0.21 -19.34
CA PHE A 328 12.33 -1.02 -20.31
C PHE A 328 11.95 -2.50 -20.31
N ALA A 329 11.33 -3.00 -19.24
CA ALA A 329 10.92 -4.40 -19.18
C ALA A 329 9.81 -4.70 -20.21
N PRO A 330 9.95 -5.75 -21.03
CA PRO A 330 8.94 -6.11 -22.04
C PRO A 330 7.55 -6.28 -21.43
N ALA A 331 6.50 -5.94 -22.19
CA ALA A 331 5.10 -6.08 -21.79
C ALA A 331 4.61 -7.55 -21.82
N THR A 332 5.37 -8.46 -21.22
CA THR A 332 5.01 -9.87 -21.06
C THR A 332 4.26 -10.06 -19.74
N ALA A 333 3.60 -11.20 -19.57
CA ALA A 333 2.85 -11.55 -18.37
C ALA A 333 3.66 -11.41 -17.05
N GLN A 334 4.99 -11.53 -17.15
CA GLN A 334 5.93 -11.26 -16.06
C GLN A 334 7.04 -10.35 -16.59
N LYS A 335 7.08 -9.09 -16.10
CA LYS A 335 8.13 -8.14 -16.46
C LYS A 335 9.46 -8.59 -15.87
N ASN A 336 10.49 -8.69 -16.73
CA ASN A 336 11.86 -9.05 -16.34
C ASN A 336 12.84 -8.17 -17.11
N ILE A 337 13.96 -7.83 -16.45
CA ILE A 337 15.16 -7.34 -17.12
C ILE A 337 16.22 -8.43 -17.09
N ASN A 338 17.21 -8.35 -17.98
CA ASN A 338 18.31 -9.32 -18.03
C ASN A 338 19.56 -8.79 -17.33
N LEU A 339 20.58 -9.63 -17.18
CA LEU A 339 21.87 -9.23 -16.59
C LEU A 339 22.54 -8.15 -17.42
N ASP A 340 22.53 -8.29 -18.76
CA ASP A 340 23.15 -7.33 -19.69
C ASP A 340 22.55 -5.91 -19.51
N THR A 341 21.26 -5.80 -19.16
CA THR A 341 20.64 -4.50 -18.86
C THR A 341 21.29 -3.82 -17.66
N LEU A 342 21.67 -4.59 -16.63
CA LEU A 342 22.37 -4.05 -15.46
C LEU A 342 23.86 -3.79 -15.78
N GLU A 343 24.53 -4.71 -16.48
CA GLU A 343 25.94 -4.59 -16.85
C GLU A 343 26.21 -3.32 -17.68
N ASN A 344 25.29 -3.01 -18.60
CA ASN A 344 25.37 -1.82 -19.47
C ASN A 344 24.67 -0.59 -18.88
N LEU A 345 24.23 -0.62 -17.63
CA LEU A 345 23.64 0.54 -16.98
C LEU A 345 24.74 1.58 -16.71
N ILE A 346 24.59 2.78 -17.27
CA ILE A 346 25.57 3.84 -17.16
C ILE A 346 25.37 4.61 -15.86
N VAL A 347 26.40 4.63 -15.03
CA VAL A 347 26.43 5.20 -13.67
C VAL A 347 27.23 6.50 -13.71
N PRO A 348 26.75 7.62 -13.15
CA PRO A 348 27.62 8.77 -12.89
C PRO A 348 28.60 8.42 -11.76
N TYR A 349 29.87 8.54 -12.03
CA TYR A 349 30.98 8.19 -11.14
C TYR A 349 31.72 9.43 -10.67
N CYS A 350 32.07 9.46 -9.39
CA CYS A 350 32.84 10.52 -8.74
C CYS A 350 33.84 9.92 -7.74
N SER A 351 34.65 10.75 -7.10
CA SER A 351 35.61 10.31 -6.09
C SER A 351 34.92 9.64 -4.89
N LEU A 352 35.61 8.78 -4.14
CA LEU A 352 35.04 8.12 -2.93
C LEU A 352 34.57 9.13 -1.88
N GLU A 353 35.25 10.27 -1.76
CA GLU A 353 34.83 11.33 -0.84
C GLU A 353 33.48 11.92 -1.27
N GLU A 354 33.33 12.19 -2.55
CA GLU A 354 32.10 12.71 -3.12
C GLU A 354 30.95 11.68 -3.04
N GLN A 355 31.26 10.40 -3.28
CA GLN A 355 30.27 9.31 -3.08
C GLN A 355 29.74 9.30 -1.63
N ASN A 356 30.62 9.45 -0.62
CA ASN A 356 30.22 9.54 0.78
C ASN A 356 29.32 10.75 1.05
N ASN A 357 29.63 11.91 0.48
CA ASN A 357 28.81 13.12 0.62
C ASN A 357 27.42 12.91 0.01
N VAL A 358 27.37 12.37 -1.21
CA VAL A 358 26.09 12.06 -1.89
C VAL A 358 25.26 11.07 -1.09
N ILE A 359 25.87 9.99 -0.58
CA ILE A 359 25.18 9.00 0.26
C ILE A 359 24.64 9.68 1.53
N SER A 360 25.47 10.47 2.21
CA SER A 360 25.09 11.13 3.46
C SER A 360 23.90 12.07 3.26
N GLU A 361 23.89 12.84 2.17
CA GLU A 361 22.76 13.73 1.83
C GLU A 361 21.48 12.94 1.48
N ILE A 362 21.61 11.85 0.71
CA ILE A 362 20.47 10.97 0.42
C ILE A 362 19.89 10.40 1.72
N GLU A 363 20.73 9.78 2.57
CA GLU A 363 20.29 9.13 3.80
C GLU A 363 19.67 10.12 4.80
N ALA A 364 20.22 11.33 4.92
CA ALA A 364 19.66 12.40 5.75
C ALA A 364 18.25 12.78 5.29
N ARG A 365 18.03 13.01 4.00
CA ARG A 365 16.72 13.37 3.42
C ARG A 365 15.73 12.21 3.49
N MET A 366 16.18 10.97 3.24
CA MET A 366 15.34 9.79 3.37
C MET A 366 14.88 9.57 4.81
N THR A 367 15.77 9.81 5.80
CA THR A 367 15.42 9.74 7.23
C THR A 367 14.34 10.74 7.60
N ILE A 368 14.41 11.96 7.07
CA ILE A 368 13.35 12.97 7.27
C ILE A 368 12.03 12.47 6.67
N CYS A 369 12.06 11.94 5.45
CA CYS A 369 10.86 11.36 4.81
C CYS A 369 10.25 10.22 5.63
N ASP A 370 11.07 9.32 6.17
CA ASP A 370 10.61 8.19 7.00
C ASP A 370 9.93 8.68 8.28
N ASN A 371 10.46 9.71 8.92
CA ASN A 371 9.89 10.31 10.11
C ASN A 371 8.55 11.00 9.82
N ILE A 372 8.45 11.73 8.70
CA ILE A 372 7.20 12.36 8.28
C ILE A 372 6.16 11.27 7.95
N GLU A 373 6.54 10.23 7.19
CA GLU A 373 5.63 9.14 6.83
C GLU A 373 5.08 8.43 8.07
N LYS A 374 5.94 8.12 9.04
CA LYS A 374 5.54 7.55 10.32
C LYS A 374 4.54 8.45 11.06
N THR A 375 4.79 9.76 11.08
CA THR A 375 3.90 10.74 11.72
C THR A 375 2.54 10.79 11.01
N VAL A 376 2.55 10.76 9.69
CA VAL A 376 1.32 10.70 8.85
C VAL A 376 0.52 9.43 9.15
N ASP A 377 1.17 8.27 9.23
CA ASP A 377 0.50 7.00 9.52
C ASP A 377 -0.14 6.98 10.91
N ILE A 378 0.54 7.53 11.91
CA ILE A 378 -0.02 7.70 13.27
C ILE A 378 -1.22 8.65 13.23
N ALA A 379 -1.12 9.79 12.53
CA ALA A 379 -2.22 10.75 12.43
C ALA A 379 -3.45 10.17 11.73
N LEU A 380 -3.26 9.33 10.70
CA LEU A 380 -4.36 8.61 10.04
C LEU A 380 -5.07 7.61 10.97
N GLN A 381 -4.32 6.89 11.82
CA GLN A 381 -4.89 6.02 12.83
C GLN A 381 -5.66 6.81 13.90
N GLN A 382 -5.12 7.95 14.34
CA GLN A 382 -5.78 8.84 15.30
C GLN A 382 -7.07 9.43 14.73
N ALA A 383 -7.10 9.76 13.43
CA ALA A 383 -8.29 10.27 12.77
C ALA A 383 -9.46 9.25 12.82
N GLU A 384 -9.18 7.96 12.64
CA GLU A 384 -10.21 6.92 12.77
C GLU A 384 -10.74 6.80 14.20
N ALA A 385 -9.84 6.82 15.20
CA ALA A 385 -10.24 6.82 16.61
C ALA A 385 -11.04 8.09 16.99
N MET A 386 -10.68 9.24 16.42
CA MET A 386 -11.38 10.51 16.64
C MET A 386 -12.80 10.47 16.10
N ARG A 387 -13.05 9.82 14.96
CA ARG A 387 -14.39 9.61 14.39
C ARG A 387 -15.30 8.88 15.37
N GLN A 388 -14.82 7.80 15.99
CA GLN A 388 -15.56 7.07 17.00
C GLN A 388 -15.79 7.91 18.27
N SER A 389 -14.79 8.69 18.69
CA SER A 389 -14.92 9.59 19.86
C SER A 389 -15.95 10.69 19.64
N ILE A 390 -15.99 11.31 18.44
CA ILE A 390 -16.99 12.31 18.06
C ILE A 390 -18.40 11.73 18.19
N LEU A 391 -18.63 10.55 17.61
CA LEU A 391 -19.94 9.89 17.70
C LEU A 391 -20.31 9.59 19.16
N LYS A 392 -19.38 9.04 19.94
CA LYS A 392 -19.65 8.74 21.36
C LYS A 392 -20.06 9.98 22.13
N LYS A 393 -19.30 11.08 22.03
CA LYS A 393 -19.61 12.36 22.69
C LYS A 393 -20.95 12.94 22.24
N ALA A 394 -21.24 12.87 20.93
CA ALA A 394 -22.52 13.33 20.38
C ALA A 394 -23.74 12.64 21.04
N PHE A 395 -23.64 11.33 21.26
CA PHE A 395 -24.73 10.54 21.83
C PHE A 395 -24.70 10.45 23.38
N GLU A 396 -23.65 10.98 24.02
CA GLU A 396 -23.58 11.21 25.47
C GLU A 396 -24.04 12.62 25.85
N GLY A 397 -24.30 13.50 24.87
CA GLY A 397 -24.74 14.88 25.09
C GLY A 397 -23.59 15.84 25.44
N GLU A 398 -22.38 15.52 24.99
CA GLU A 398 -21.15 16.29 25.26
C GLU A 398 -20.69 17.13 24.05
N LEU A 399 -21.47 17.21 22.97
CA LEU A 399 -21.21 18.03 21.77
C LEU A 399 -22.14 19.23 21.69
#